data_c85ffdb26294ad5275cabf2884b9e923
#
_entry.id   c85ffdb26294ad5275cabf2884b9e923
#
_cell.length_a   1.000
_cell.length_b   1.000
_cell.length_c   1.000
_cell.angle_alpha   90.00
_cell.angle_beta   90.00
_cell.angle_gamma   90.00
#
_symmetry.space_group_name_H-M   'P 1'
#
loop_
_entity.id
_entity.type
_entity.pdbx_description
1 polymer ?
#
loop_
_entity_poly.entity_id
_entity_poly.type
_entity_poly.pdbx_seq_one_letter_code
_entity_poly.pdbx_strand_id
1 'polypeptide(L)'
;MFIGIIFGIIACALWGLVYIIPLWLSTYDPMLIALARYTIFGLFSAVLLVFNGKYLTQVSKKDWISATALGVVGNLFFYWLLASAVQLAGAPIAGAFTAVIPISVAIVANSSARRSGPGVPWSSLVFPLSLVAAGMVCLNWTEFSYFLANSNEPPAGFWLGVFYAFLSLLVWTWYPISNANWLIAHPKISPMFWTAAQGAATLPTATIGLAVYAAMTKSSTSLWEPTPTQFFYRRISFWGLYAPGLPFVFGMI
;
A
#
# COMPACT_ATOMS: atom_id res chain seq x y z
N MET A 1 -9.85 0.55 26.75
CA MET A 1 -8.77 -0.34 26.25
C MET A 1 -9.32 -1.40 25.26
N PHE A 2 -10.35 -2.17 25.61
CA PHE A 2 -10.91 -3.23 24.77
C PHE A 2 -11.42 -2.77 23.40
N ILE A 3 -12.13 -1.64 23.34
CA ILE A 3 -12.65 -1.04 22.10
C ILE A 3 -11.50 -0.66 21.14
N GLY A 4 -10.39 -0.11 21.66
CA GLY A 4 -9.21 0.24 20.84
C GLY A 4 -8.54 -1.00 20.23
N ILE A 5 -8.51 -2.13 20.93
CA ILE A 5 -7.99 -3.40 20.42
C ILE A 5 -8.85 -3.91 19.27
N ILE A 6 -10.19 -3.86 19.41
CA ILE A 6 -11.13 -4.27 18.36
C ILE A 6 -10.92 -3.42 17.10
N PHE A 7 -10.89 -2.10 17.24
CA PHE A 7 -10.62 -1.22 16.09
C PHE A 7 -9.25 -1.47 15.47
N GLY A 8 -8.23 -1.78 16.28
CA GLY A 8 -6.91 -2.16 15.77
C GLY A 8 -6.94 -3.44 14.94
N ILE A 9 -7.63 -4.48 15.41
CA ILE A 9 -7.79 -5.75 14.68
C ILE A 9 -8.53 -5.53 13.35
N ILE A 10 -9.64 -4.76 13.39
CA ILE A 10 -10.40 -4.44 12.17
C ILE A 10 -9.52 -3.65 11.18
N ALA A 11 -8.78 -2.67 11.66
CA ALA A 11 -7.87 -1.89 10.81
C ALA A 11 -6.78 -2.77 10.17
N CYS A 12 -6.19 -3.69 10.92
CA CYS A 12 -5.19 -4.64 10.40
C CYS A 12 -5.81 -5.59 9.36
N ALA A 13 -7.02 -6.11 9.61
CA ALA A 13 -7.73 -6.96 8.65
C ALA A 13 -8.05 -6.21 7.35
N LEU A 14 -8.55 -4.97 7.44
CA LEU A 14 -8.79 -4.11 6.27
C LEU A 14 -7.49 -3.76 5.54
N TRP A 15 -6.39 -3.58 6.27
CA TRP A 15 -5.08 -3.36 5.66
C TRP A 15 -4.62 -4.57 4.85
N GLY A 16 -4.90 -5.80 5.31
CA GLY A 16 -4.58 -7.03 4.56
C GLY A 16 -5.21 -7.08 3.17
N LEU A 17 -6.40 -6.46 2.98
CA LEU A 17 -7.05 -6.37 1.67
C LEU A 17 -6.23 -5.61 0.62
N VAL A 18 -5.30 -4.77 1.04
CA VAL A 18 -4.39 -4.02 0.15
C VAL A 18 -3.59 -4.98 -0.75
N TYR A 19 -3.27 -6.18 -0.27
CA TYR A 19 -2.54 -7.21 -1.02
C TYR A 19 -3.48 -8.16 -1.76
N ILE A 20 -4.65 -8.43 -1.18
CA ILE A 20 -5.61 -9.41 -1.72
C ILE A 20 -6.34 -8.82 -2.94
N ILE A 21 -6.74 -7.55 -2.88
CA ILE A 21 -7.49 -6.90 -3.96
C ILE A 21 -6.73 -6.91 -5.30
N PRO A 22 -5.44 -6.54 -5.40
CA PRO A 22 -4.70 -6.61 -6.66
C PRO A 22 -4.57 -8.02 -7.21
N LEU A 23 -4.53 -9.04 -6.35
CA LEU A 23 -4.57 -10.44 -6.78
C LEU A 23 -5.94 -10.83 -7.35
N TRP A 24 -7.01 -10.43 -6.70
CA TRP A 24 -8.38 -10.71 -7.16
C TRP A 24 -8.71 -9.98 -8.47
N LEU A 25 -8.17 -8.79 -8.62
CA LEU A 25 -8.34 -7.94 -9.80
C LEU A 25 -7.14 -8.03 -10.75
N SER A 26 -6.46 -9.19 -10.81
CA SER A 26 -5.26 -9.37 -11.64
C SER A 26 -5.49 -9.24 -13.15
N THR A 27 -6.75 -9.24 -13.60
CA THR A 27 -7.13 -8.96 -14.98
C THR A 27 -7.21 -7.46 -15.29
N TYR A 28 -7.24 -6.61 -14.25
CA TYR A 28 -7.29 -5.16 -14.40
C TYR A 28 -5.90 -4.56 -14.22
N ASP A 29 -5.66 -3.47 -14.94
CA ASP A 29 -4.42 -2.70 -14.80
C ASP A 29 -4.29 -2.15 -13.36
N PRO A 30 -3.11 -2.29 -12.70
CA PRO A 30 -2.86 -1.75 -11.37
C PRO A 30 -3.13 -0.25 -11.24
N MET A 31 -2.90 0.52 -12.33
CA MET A 31 -3.20 1.95 -12.34
C MET A 31 -4.70 2.22 -12.24
N LEU A 32 -5.53 1.47 -12.98
CA LEU A 32 -6.98 1.56 -12.87
C LEU A 32 -7.47 1.26 -11.46
N ILE A 33 -6.94 0.20 -10.84
CA ILE A 33 -7.29 -0.18 -9.46
C ILE A 33 -6.93 0.95 -8.48
N ALA A 34 -5.74 1.54 -8.63
CA ALA A 34 -5.28 2.65 -7.79
C ALA A 34 -6.16 3.90 -7.98
N LEU A 35 -6.40 4.32 -9.22
CA LEU A 35 -7.21 5.51 -9.53
C LEU A 35 -8.64 5.37 -9.03
N ALA A 36 -9.28 4.21 -9.26
CA ALA A 36 -10.64 3.95 -8.77
C ALA A 36 -10.71 3.98 -7.25
N ARG A 37 -9.78 3.32 -6.55
CA ARG A 37 -9.68 3.32 -5.09
C ARG A 37 -9.56 4.74 -4.53
N TYR A 38 -8.63 5.53 -5.08
CA TYR A 38 -8.38 6.88 -4.55
C TYR A 38 -9.42 7.91 -4.99
N THR A 39 -10.18 7.66 -6.05
CA THR A 39 -11.39 8.43 -6.36
C THR A 39 -12.45 8.23 -5.26
N ILE A 40 -12.74 6.98 -4.88
CA ILE A 40 -13.71 6.67 -3.82
C ILE A 40 -13.24 7.23 -2.48
N PHE A 41 -11.96 7.00 -2.13
CA PHE A 41 -11.37 7.54 -0.90
C PHE A 41 -11.42 9.07 -0.86
N GLY A 42 -11.12 9.74 -1.98
CA GLY A 42 -11.16 11.19 -2.10
C GLY A 42 -12.57 11.76 -1.95
N LEU A 43 -13.59 11.12 -2.55
CA LEU A 43 -14.98 11.50 -2.39
C LEU A 43 -15.43 11.39 -0.93
N PHE A 44 -15.14 10.27 -0.29
CA PHE A 44 -15.44 10.08 1.14
C PHE A 44 -14.72 11.11 2.01
N SER A 45 -13.47 11.39 1.72
CA SER A 45 -12.66 12.39 2.42
C SER A 45 -13.21 13.80 2.25
N ALA A 46 -13.69 14.16 1.07
CA ALA A 46 -14.32 15.46 0.80
C ALA A 46 -15.58 15.64 1.67
N VAL A 47 -16.41 14.58 1.80
CA VAL A 47 -17.56 14.60 2.71
C VAL A 47 -17.13 14.80 4.16
N LEU A 48 -16.08 14.09 4.62
CA LEU A 48 -15.54 14.28 5.99
C LEU A 48 -15.01 15.69 6.24
N LEU A 49 -14.46 16.36 5.23
CA LEU A 49 -14.01 17.74 5.36
C LEU A 49 -15.17 18.72 5.61
N VAL A 50 -16.33 18.48 5.01
CA VAL A 50 -17.52 19.32 5.25
C VAL A 50 -17.89 19.29 6.74
N PHE A 51 -17.86 18.12 7.39
CA PHE A 51 -18.13 18.00 8.82
C PHE A 51 -17.02 18.55 9.72
N ASN A 52 -15.81 18.72 9.19
CA ASN A 52 -14.65 19.24 9.92
C ASN A 52 -14.23 20.63 9.45
N GLY A 53 -15.13 21.40 8.85
CA GLY A 53 -14.88 22.69 8.20
C GLY A 53 -14.20 23.74 9.07
N LYS A 54 -14.31 23.64 10.41
CA LYS A 54 -13.65 24.54 11.37
C LYS A 54 -12.12 24.61 11.23
N TYR A 55 -11.48 23.59 10.66
CA TYR A 55 -10.04 23.57 10.45
C TYR A 55 -9.62 24.14 9.08
N LEU A 56 -10.54 24.30 8.13
CA LEU A 56 -10.24 24.79 6.78
C LEU A 56 -9.58 26.19 6.78
N THR A 57 -9.97 27.05 7.72
CA THR A 57 -9.40 28.40 7.88
C THR A 57 -8.04 28.41 8.56
N GLN A 58 -7.62 27.27 9.15
CA GLN A 58 -6.35 27.14 9.88
C GLN A 58 -5.24 26.55 9.02
N VAL A 59 -5.56 26.03 7.84
CA VAL A 59 -4.60 25.45 6.88
C VAL A 59 -4.27 26.45 5.78
N SER A 60 -2.98 26.61 5.52
CA SER A 60 -2.46 27.50 4.48
C SER A 60 -2.44 26.82 3.10
N LYS A 61 -2.17 27.60 2.04
CA LYS A 61 -1.93 27.05 0.70
C LYS A 61 -0.75 26.06 0.67
N LYS A 62 0.29 26.29 1.48
CA LYS A 62 1.44 25.38 1.59
C LYS A 62 1.04 24.04 2.19
N ASP A 63 0.11 24.05 3.16
CA ASP A 63 -0.39 22.81 3.77
C ASP A 63 -1.19 21.99 2.76
N TRP A 64 -1.98 22.63 1.89
CA TRP A 64 -2.67 21.94 0.80
C TRP A 64 -1.72 21.34 -0.22
N ILE A 65 -0.59 21.99 -0.54
CA ILE A 65 0.47 21.39 -1.38
C ILE A 65 1.05 20.17 -0.68
N SER A 66 1.32 20.26 0.63
CA SER A 66 1.79 19.11 1.41
C SER A 66 0.77 17.98 1.47
N ALA A 67 -0.53 18.31 1.67
CA ALA A 67 -1.61 17.33 1.62
C ALA A 67 -1.69 16.62 0.26
N THR A 68 -1.56 17.39 -0.84
CA THR A 68 -1.55 16.84 -2.20
C THR A 68 -0.32 15.93 -2.42
N ALA A 69 0.86 16.37 -2.02
CA ALA A 69 2.08 15.56 -2.15
C ALA A 69 1.97 14.26 -1.35
N LEU A 70 1.52 14.32 -0.08
CA LEU A 70 1.31 13.15 0.76
C LEU A 70 0.20 12.24 0.21
N GLY A 71 -0.90 12.82 -0.28
CA GLY A 71 -2.00 12.07 -0.85
C GLY A 71 -1.65 11.41 -2.18
N VAL A 72 -1.05 12.15 -3.11
CA VAL A 72 -0.73 11.62 -4.44
C VAL A 72 0.48 10.69 -4.39
N VAL A 73 1.60 11.12 -3.80
CA VAL A 73 2.82 10.30 -3.78
C VAL A 73 2.72 9.20 -2.73
N GLY A 74 2.36 9.57 -1.48
CA GLY A 74 2.37 8.65 -0.35
C GLY A 74 1.22 7.63 -0.36
N ASN A 75 0.13 7.91 -1.06
CA ASN A 75 -1.02 7.02 -1.12
C ASN A 75 -1.27 6.48 -2.54
N LEU A 76 -1.63 7.33 -3.51
CA LEU A 76 -2.01 6.86 -4.85
C LEU A 76 -0.85 6.18 -5.57
N PHE A 77 0.29 6.88 -5.68
CA PHE A 77 1.47 6.35 -6.36
C PHE A 77 2.06 5.14 -5.64
N PHE A 78 2.15 5.18 -4.30
CA PHE A 78 2.53 4.03 -3.48
C PHE A 78 1.66 2.80 -3.81
N TYR A 79 0.33 2.97 -3.81
CA TYR A 79 -0.56 1.84 -4.02
C TYR A 79 -0.49 1.29 -5.44
N TRP A 80 -0.31 2.15 -6.44
CA TRP A 80 -0.04 1.71 -7.80
C TRP A 80 1.23 0.85 -7.88
N LEU A 81 2.34 1.29 -7.27
CA LEU A 81 3.58 0.51 -7.19
C LEU A 81 3.36 -0.82 -6.49
N LEU A 82 2.68 -0.81 -5.35
CA LEU A 82 2.39 -2.02 -4.58
C LEU A 82 1.50 -2.99 -5.35
N ALA A 83 0.42 -2.50 -5.97
CA ALA A 83 -0.47 -3.33 -6.77
C ALA A 83 0.24 -3.94 -7.99
N SER A 84 1.10 -3.17 -8.65
CA SER A 84 1.96 -3.64 -9.74
C SER A 84 2.95 -4.71 -9.25
N ALA A 85 3.57 -4.51 -8.09
CA ALA A 85 4.46 -5.49 -7.48
C ALA A 85 3.72 -6.79 -7.16
N VAL A 86 2.52 -6.70 -6.58
CA VAL A 86 1.68 -7.87 -6.26
C VAL A 86 1.30 -8.64 -7.51
N GLN A 87 0.95 -7.97 -8.60
CA GLN A 87 0.55 -8.63 -9.85
C GLN A 87 1.74 -9.26 -10.60
N LEU A 88 2.93 -8.66 -10.55
CA LEU A 88 4.10 -9.10 -11.29
C LEU A 88 5.00 -10.09 -10.52
N ALA A 89 5.22 -9.83 -9.23
CA ALA A 89 6.12 -10.64 -8.39
C ALA A 89 5.39 -11.46 -7.31
N GLY A 90 4.08 -11.25 -7.15
CA GLY A 90 3.27 -11.93 -6.14
C GLY A 90 3.17 -11.19 -4.82
N ALA A 91 2.09 -11.49 -4.06
CA ALA A 91 1.85 -10.89 -2.76
C ALA A 91 2.93 -11.18 -1.71
N PRO A 92 3.58 -12.38 -1.68
CA PRO A 92 4.65 -12.66 -0.72
C PRO A 92 5.84 -11.71 -0.89
N ILE A 93 6.30 -11.48 -2.13
CA ILE A 93 7.43 -10.56 -2.40
C ILE A 93 7.05 -9.13 -2.03
N ALA A 94 5.88 -8.65 -2.47
CA ALA A 94 5.40 -7.31 -2.12
C ALA A 94 5.23 -7.15 -0.60
N GLY A 95 4.73 -8.18 0.09
CA GLY A 95 4.60 -8.24 1.53
C GLY A 95 5.95 -8.23 2.26
N ALA A 96 6.97 -8.93 1.74
CA ALA A 96 8.32 -8.93 2.30
C ALA A 96 8.92 -7.51 2.30
N PHE A 97 8.82 -6.78 1.19
CA PHE A 97 9.30 -5.39 1.13
C PHE A 97 8.52 -4.46 2.07
N THR A 98 7.21 -4.60 2.14
CA THR A 98 6.39 -3.77 3.07
C THR A 98 6.63 -4.09 4.54
N ALA A 99 6.98 -5.33 4.86
CA ALA A 99 7.38 -5.71 6.23
C ALA A 99 8.70 -5.03 6.67
N VAL A 100 9.55 -4.57 5.74
CA VAL A 100 10.78 -3.79 6.04
C VAL A 100 10.44 -2.34 6.45
N ILE A 101 9.26 -1.82 6.13
CA ILE A 101 8.89 -0.42 6.36
C ILE A 101 9.12 0.03 7.82
N PRO A 102 8.68 -0.70 8.86
CA PRO A 102 8.94 -0.28 10.24
C PRO A 102 10.43 -0.09 10.55
N ILE A 103 11.27 -0.96 10.00
CA ILE A 103 12.74 -0.90 10.17
C ILE A 103 13.28 0.35 9.47
N SER A 104 12.93 0.55 8.20
CA SER A 104 13.42 1.69 7.41
C SER A 104 12.94 3.02 7.98
N VAL A 105 11.67 3.11 8.40
CA VAL A 105 11.13 4.31 9.07
C VAL A 105 11.87 4.59 10.38
N ALA A 106 12.12 3.58 11.22
CA ALA A 106 12.85 3.76 12.48
C ALA A 106 14.28 4.25 12.23
N ILE A 107 14.98 3.68 11.24
CA ILE A 107 16.35 4.09 10.88
C ILE A 107 16.37 5.54 10.36
N VAL A 108 15.51 5.88 9.40
CA VAL A 108 15.49 7.22 8.77
C VAL A 108 15.03 8.27 9.78
N ALA A 109 13.98 8.01 10.55
CA ALA A 109 13.46 8.94 11.56
C ALA A 109 14.51 9.18 12.66
N ASN A 110 15.14 8.12 13.18
CA ASN A 110 16.18 8.27 14.18
C ASN A 110 17.43 8.99 13.65
N SER A 111 17.85 8.69 12.42
CA SER A 111 18.95 9.40 11.76
C SER A 111 18.66 10.89 11.59
N SER A 112 17.42 11.24 11.24
CA SER A 112 16.98 12.64 11.15
C SER A 112 16.93 13.32 12.51
N ALA A 113 16.36 12.66 13.53
CA ALA A 113 16.30 13.18 14.90
C ALA A 113 17.70 13.44 15.48
N ARG A 114 18.67 12.57 15.22
CA ARG A 114 20.07 12.73 15.67
C ARG A 114 20.81 13.88 15.01
N ARG A 115 20.36 14.36 13.86
CA ARG A 115 20.89 15.61 13.26
C ARG A 115 20.43 16.86 13.96
N SER A 116 19.29 16.81 14.65
CA SER A 116 18.67 17.93 15.32
C SER A 116 18.72 17.85 16.85
N GLY A 117 19.17 16.72 17.40
CA GLY A 117 19.18 16.47 18.84
C GLY A 117 19.76 15.09 19.22
N PRO A 118 19.59 14.65 20.48
CA PRO A 118 20.23 13.44 20.97
C PRO A 118 19.72 12.14 20.31
N GLY A 119 18.55 12.11 19.72
CA GLY A 119 17.95 10.92 19.12
C GLY A 119 17.92 9.70 20.07
N VAL A 120 17.37 8.59 19.60
CA VAL A 120 17.41 7.32 20.34
C VAL A 120 18.77 6.64 20.13
N PRO A 121 19.44 6.12 21.18
CA PRO A 121 20.68 5.35 21.03
C PRO A 121 20.45 4.13 20.12
N TRP A 122 21.37 3.92 19.16
CA TRP A 122 21.24 2.78 18.23
C TRP A 122 21.20 1.43 18.95
N SER A 123 21.93 1.31 20.07
CA SER A 123 21.91 0.09 20.92
C SER A 123 20.51 -0.28 21.41
N SER A 124 19.66 0.71 21.69
CA SER A 124 18.28 0.48 22.12
C SER A 124 17.35 0.05 20.96
N LEU A 125 17.74 0.32 19.70
CA LEU A 125 16.98 -0.05 18.53
C LEU A 125 17.39 -1.40 17.95
N VAL A 126 18.61 -1.87 18.19
CA VAL A 126 19.12 -3.13 17.61
C VAL A 126 18.22 -4.32 17.96
N PHE A 127 17.87 -4.50 19.23
CA PHE A 127 17.05 -5.64 19.66
C PHE A 127 15.64 -5.64 19.02
N PRO A 128 14.82 -4.58 19.12
CA PRO A 128 13.50 -4.59 18.48
C PRO A 128 13.57 -4.70 16.96
N LEU A 129 14.56 -4.07 16.30
CA LEU A 129 14.71 -4.17 14.85
C LEU A 129 15.16 -5.57 14.42
N SER A 130 16.04 -6.23 15.17
CA SER A 130 16.45 -7.61 14.90
C SER A 130 15.29 -8.59 15.08
N LEU A 131 14.42 -8.37 16.06
CA LEU A 131 13.23 -9.19 16.28
C LEU A 131 12.24 -9.06 15.11
N VAL A 132 12.00 -7.84 14.62
CA VAL A 132 11.17 -7.60 13.42
C VAL A 132 11.81 -8.27 12.21
N ALA A 133 13.12 -8.12 11.99
CA ALA A 133 13.83 -8.74 10.89
C ALA A 133 13.74 -10.28 10.94
N ALA A 134 13.92 -10.88 12.10
CA ALA A 134 13.77 -12.31 12.30
C ALA A 134 12.34 -12.79 12.01
N GLY A 135 11.33 -12.08 12.49
CA GLY A 135 9.92 -12.36 12.19
C GLY A 135 9.64 -12.31 10.70
N MET A 136 10.19 -11.33 9.97
CA MET A 136 10.07 -11.22 8.52
C MET A 136 10.69 -12.42 7.80
N VAL A 137 11.90 -12.82 8.18
CA VAL A 137 12.56 -14.00 7.61
C VAL A 137 11.72 -15.24 7.85
N CYS A 138 11.21 -15.44 9.07
CA CYS A 138 10.34 -16.58 9.39
C CYS A 138 9.05 -16.61 8.55
N LEU A 139 8.36 -15.47 8.41
CA LEU A 139 7.11 -15.38 7.65
C LEU A 139 7.30 -15.59 6.14
N ASN A 140 8.43 -15.20 5.60
CA ASN A 140 8.71 -15.32 4.17
C ASN A 140 9.60 -16.51 3.81
N TRP A 141 10.00 -17.33 4.80
CA TRP A 141 10.93 -18.45 4.59
C TRP A 141 10.41 -19.46 3.58
N THR A 142 9.14 -19.84 3.67
CA THR A 142 8.52 -20.82 2.79
C THR A 142 8.51 -20.32 1.34
N GLU A 143 8.15 -19.06 1.13
CA GLU A 143 8.11 -18.44 -0.21
C GLU A 143 9.51 -18.30 -0.79
N PHE A 144 10.47 -17.89 0.03
CA PHE A 144 11.86 -17.75 -0.38
C PHE A 144 12.51 -19.09 -0.72
N SER A 145 12.28 -20.12 0.10
CA SER A 145 12.78 -21.48 -0.16
C SER A 145 12.12 -22.10 -1.39
N TYR A 146 10.82 -21.87 -1.59
CA TYR A 146 10.12 -22.29 -2.80
C TYR A 146 10.68 -21.60 -4.05
N PHE A 147 10.91 -20.31 -4.00
CA PHE A 147 11.55 -19.55 -5.07
C PHE A 147 12.93 -20.08 -5.41
N LEU A 148 13.79 -20.35 -4.41
CA LEU A 148 15.12 -20.92 -4.62
C LEU A 148 15.09 -22.33 -5.22
N ALA A 149 14.11 -23.15 -4.81
CA ALA A 149 14.00 -24.53 -5.28
C ALA A 149 13.46 -24.65 -6.72
N ASN A 150 12.61 -23.70 -7.16
CA ASN A 150 11.91 -23.76 -8.45
C ASN A 150 12.38 -22.70 -9.46
N SER A 151 13.49 -22.03 -9.21
CA SER A 151 13.98 -20.87 -9.99
C SER A 151 14.63 -21.24 -11.33
N ASN A 152 14.03 -22.13 -12.13
CA ASN A 152 14.56 -22.37 -13.46
C ASN A 152 14.39 -21.18 -14.41
N GLU A 153 13.35 -20.36 -14.26
CA GLU A 153 13.23 -19.01 -14.85
C GLU A 153 12.09 -18.25 -14.15
N PRO A 154 12.34 -17.05 -13.61
CA PRO A 154 11.27 -16.26 -13.02
C PRO A 154 10.27 -15.83 -14.11
N PRO A 155 8.96 -15.70 -13.77
CA PRO A 155 7.95 -15.25 -14.72
C PRO A 155 8.31 -13.92 -15.37
N ALA A 156 7.85 -13.72 -16.61
CA ALA A 156 8.06 -12.46 -17.31
C ALA A 156 7.56 -11.28 -16.44
N GLY A 157 8.39 -10.26 -16.25
CA GLY A 157 8.07 -9.09 -15.43
C GLY A 157 8.34 -9.25 -13.92
N PHE A 158 8.78 -10.40 -13.43
CA PHE A 158 9.07 -10.63 -12.01
C PHE A 158 10.04 -9.58 -11.44
N TRP A 159 11.19 -9.36 -12.08
CA TRP A 159 12.17 -8.39 -11.62
C TRP A 159 11.65 -6.94 -11.63
N LEU A 160 10.76 -6.62 -12.56
CA LEU A 160 10.06 -5.34 -12.57
C LEU A 160 9.12 -5.24 -11.37
N GLY A 161 8.42 -6.32 -11.01
CA GLY A 161 7.60 -6.40 -9.81
C GLY A 161 8.40 -6.21 -8.52
N VAL A 162 9.59 -6.84 -8.42
CA VAL A 162 10.54 -6.63 -7.31
C VAL A 162 10.99 -5.16 -7.23
N PHE A 163 11.29 -4.55 -8.38
CA PHE A 163 11.65 -3.13 -8.44
C PHE A 163 10.50 -2.22 -7.97
N TYR A 164 9.26 -2.50 -8.37
CA TYR A 164 8.09 -1.76 -7.88
C TYR A 164 7.88 -1.95 -6.37
N ALA A 165 8.10 -3.16 -5.84
CA ALA A 165 8.05 -3.41 -4.39
C ALA A 165 9.10 -2.58 -3.64
N PHE A 166 10.33 -2.51 -4.17
CA PHE A 166 11.40 -1.67 -3.61
C PHE A 166 11.04 -0.18 -3.64
N LEU A 167 10.52 0.32 -4.76
CA LEU A 167 10.07 1.72 -4.84
C LEU A 167 8.92 2.00 -3.86
N SER A 168 7.98 1.08 -3.70
CA SER A 168 6.89 1.22 -2.73
C SER A 168 7.41 1.33 -1.30
N LEU A 169 8.44 0.55 -0.93
CA LEU A 169 9.13 0.66 0.35
C LEU A 169 9.71 2.07 0.57
N LEU A 170 10.39 2.63 -0.43
CA LEU A 170 10.97 3.98 -0.32
C LEU A 170 9.90 5.05 -0.13
N VAL A 171 8.83 5.00 -0.91
CA VAL A 171 7.70 5.94 -0.80
C VAL A 171 7.05 5.84 0.57
N TRP A 172 6.80 4.63 1.05
CA TRP A 172 6.17 4.42 2.37
C TRP A 172 7.15 4.53 3.55
N THR A 173 8.42 4.65 3.33
CA THR A 173 9.38 5.13 4.34
C THR A 173 9.29 6.64 4.49
N TRP A 174 9.18 7.37 3.37
CA TRP A 174 9.07 8.83 3.36
C TRP A 174 7.73 9.33 3.91
N TYR A 175 6.60 8.68 3.52
CA TYR A 175 5.25 9.15 3.83
C TYR A 175 4.97 9.32 5.34
N PRO A 176 5.12 8.31 6.22
CA PRO A 176 4.79 8.44 7.63
C PRO A 176 5.68 9.44 8.35
N ILE A 177 6.95 9.57 7.96
CA ILE A 177 7.88 10.55 8.54
C ILE A 177 7.42 11.96 8.18
N SER A 178 7.12 12.22 6.91
CA SER A 178 6.66 13.54 6.46
C SER A 178 5.29 13.89 7.05
N ASN A 179 4.38 12.91 7.13
CA ASN A 179 3.08 13.06 7.75
C ASN A 179 3.18 13.38 9.25
N ALA A 180 4.03 12.68 9.99
CA ALA A 180 4.26 12.90 11.41
C ALA A 180 4.88 14.29 11.66
N ASN A 181 5.88 14.68 10.88
CA ASN A 181 6.51 16.00 10.98
C ASN A 181 5.51 17.12 10.77
N TRP A 182 4.61 16.98 9.79
CA TRP A 182 3.56 17.97 9.58
C TRP A 182 2.60 18.06 10.78
N LEU A 183 2.14 16.92 11.31
CA LEU A 183 1.26 16.88 12.49
C LEU A 183 1.91 17.46 13.74
N ILE A 184 3.19 17.20 13.95
CA ILE A 184 3.96 17.79 15.08
C ILE A 184 4.05 19.31 14.94
N ALA A 185 4.21 19.83 13.73
CA ALA A 185 4.25 21.26 13.45
C ALA A 185 2.86 21.93 13.60
N HIS A 186 1.77 21.16 13.54
CA HIS A 186 0.40 21.67 13.59
C HIS A 186 -0.43 21.01 14.72
N PRO A 187 -0.05 21.14 16.00
CA PRO A 187 -0.65 20.41 17.12
C PRO A 187 -2.13 20.74 17.38
N LYS A 188 -2.64 21.84 16.82
CA LYS A 188 -4.05 22.25 16.93
C LYS A 188 -4.95 21.59 15.88
N ILE A 189 -4.38 21.01 14.85
CA ILE A 189 -5.11 20.36 13.76
C ILE A 189 -5.39 18.90 14.12
N SER A 190 -6.64 18.48 13.95
CA SER A 190 -7.00 17.07 14.18
C SER A 190 -6.32 16.16 13.16
N PRO A 191 -5.72 15.02 13.58
CA PRO A 191 -5.19 14.01 12.64
C PRO A 191 -6.25 13.49 11.65
N MET A 192 -7.50 13.35 12.09
CA MET A 192 -8.62 12.95 11.24
C MET A 192 -8.90 13.98 10.13
N PHE A 193 -8.89 15.28 10.47
CA PHE A 193 -9.01 16.34 9.47
C PHE A 193 -7.85 16.29 8.47
N TRP A 194 -6.61 16.11 8.94
CA TRP A 194 -5.44 16.06 8.08
C TRP A 194 -5.46 14.86 7.12
N THR A 195 -5.90 13.69 7.59
CA THR A 195 -6.10 12.52 6.72
C THR A 195 -7.18 12.77 5.67
N ALA A 196 -8.30 13.39 6.07
CA ALA A 196 -9.35 13.78 5.13
C ALA A 196 -8.87 14.84 4.13
N ALA A 197 -8.02 15.79 4.55
CA ALA A 197 -7.42 16.79 3.65
C ALA A 197 -6.53 16.14 2.59
N GLN A 198 -5.71 15.15 2.97
CA GLN A 198 -4.89 14.38 2.02
C GLN A 198 -5.75 13.62 1.01
N GLY A 199 -6.81 12.93 1.48
CA GLY A 199 -7.73 12.21 0.62
C GLY A 199 -8.45 13.12 -0.36
N ALA A 200 -9.00 14.24 0.11
CA ALA A 200 -9.68 15.21 -0.74
C ALA A 200 -8.72 15.88 -1.74
N ALA A 201 -7.48 16.17 -1.32
CA ALA A 201 -6.45 16.72 -2.21
C ALA A 201 -5.99 15.72 -3.29
N THR A 202 -6.14 14.41 -3.06
CA THR A 202 -5.85 13.37 -4.05
C THR A 202 -6.97 13.25 -5.09
N LEU A 203 -8.21 13.63 -4.76
CA LEU A 203 -9.39 13.44 -5.60
C LEU A 203 -9.24 14.00 -7.02
N PRO A 204 -8.78 15.26 -7.23
CA PRO A 204 -8.63 15.79 -8.59
C PRO A 204 -7.67 14.95 -9.44
N THR A 205 -6.53 14.55 -8.87
CA THR A 205 -5.53 13.73 -9.57
C THR A 205 -6.09 12.35 -9.91
N ALA A 206 -6.80 11.72 -8.96
CA ALA A 206 -7.38 10.39 -9.16
C ALA A 206 -8.50 10.42 -10.21
N THR A 207 -9.40 11.40 -10.17
CA THR A 207 -10.53 11.52 -11.13
C THR A 207 -10.06 11.89 -12.52
N ILE A 208 -9.12 12.84 -12.65
CA ILE A 208 -8.53 13.21 -13.95
C ILE A 208 -7.77 12.00 -14.50
N GLY A 209 -6.96 11.33 -13.69
CA GLY A 209 -6.24 10.13 -14.11
C GLY A 209 -7.19 9.03 -14.58
N LEU A 210 -8.30 8.80 -13.88
CA LEU A 210 -9.32 7.83 -14.26
C LEU A 210 -9.99 8.20 -15.59
N ALA A 211 -10.33 9.48 -15.80
CA ALA A 211 -10.92 9.97 -17.03
C ALA A 211 -9.96 9.83 -18.23
N VAL A 212 -8.68 10.17 -18.03
CA VAL A 212 -7.63 10.00 -19.06
C VAL A 212 -7.44 8.51 -19.37
N TYR A 213 -7.34 7.66 -18.36
CA TYR A 213 -7.22 6.21 -18.53
C TYR A 213 -8.40 5.65 -19.34
N ALA A 214 -9.63 6.03 -18.97
CA ALA A 214 -10.84 5.63 -19.69
C ALA A 214 -10.86 6.12 -21.15
N ALA A 215 -10.40 7.34 -21.40
CA ALA A 215 -10.32 7.89 -22.75
C ALA A 215 -9.30 7.16 -23.63
N MET A 216 -8.14 6.80 -23.06
CA MET A 216 -7.09 6.06 -23.76
C MET A 216 -7.49 4.61 -24.07
N THR A 217 -8.30 4.00 -23.22
CA THR A 217 -8.68 2.58 -23.33
C THR A 217 -9.96 2.38 -24.16
N LYS A 218 -10.72 3.44 -24.45
CA LYS A 218 -11.96 3.38 -25.28
C LYS A 218 -11.77 2.82 -26.67
N SER A 219 -10.55 2.74 -27.20
CA SER A 219 -10.26 2.21 -28.53
C SER A 219 -10.03 0.69 -28.56
N SER A 220 -9.88 0.03 -27.43
CA SER A 220 -9.68 -1.41 -27.33
C SER A 220 -10.61 -2.00 -26.27
N THR A 221 -11.71 -2.61 -26.74
CA THR A 221 -12.62 -3.50 -26.00
C THR A 221 -12.99 -3.13 -24.56
N SER A 222 -14.29 -3.22 -24.31
CA SER A 222 -14.99 -3.01 -23.04
C SER A 222 -14.12 -3.06 -21.77
N LEU A 223 -13.97 -1.92 -21.10
CA LEU A 223 -13.37 -1.77 -19.75
C LEU A 223 -14.04 -2.67 -18.69
N TRP A 224 -15.12 -3.36 -19.02
CA TRP A 224 -16.04 -4.00 -18.09
C TRP A 224 -16.30 -5.49 -18.37
N GLU A 225 -15.53 -6.14 -19.27
CA GLU A 225 -15.65 -7.57 -19.50
C GLU A 225 -14.44 -8.38 -19.01
N PRO A 226 -14.26 -8.54 -17.70
CA PRO A 226 -13.68 -9.78 -17.22
C PRO A 226 -14.80 -10.80 -17.23
N THR A 227 -14.73 -11.80 -18.10
CA THR A 227 -15.62 -12.95 -17.93
C THR A 227 -15.33 -13.55 -16.55
N PRO A 228 -16.30 -13.58 -15.61
CA PRO A 228 -16.09 -14.09 -14.23
C PRO A 228 -15.50 -15.51 -14.21
N THR A 229 -15.74 -16.29 -15.26
CA THR A 229 -15.25 -17.64 -15.47
C THR A 229 -13.73 -17.71 -15.74
N GLN A 230 -13.17 -16.79 -16.53
CA GLN A 230 -11.71 -16.75 -16.76
C GLN A 230 -10.94 -16.30 -15.51
N PHE A 231 -11.56 -15.46 -14.68
CA PHE A 231 -11.05 -15.06 -13.39
C PHE A 231 -10.87 -16.26 -12.44
N PHE A 232 -11.85 -17.16 -12.37
CA PHE A 232 -11.80 -18.35 -11.52
C PHE A 232 -10.83 -19.42 -12.05
N TYR A 233 -10.84 -19.71 -13.35
CA TYR A 233 -10.01 -20.79 -13.94
C TYR A 233 -8.52 -20.43 -13.98
N ARG A 234 -8.14 -19.20 -14.29
CA ARG A 234 -6.74 -18.77 -14.24
C ARG A 234 -6.16 -18.82 -12.83
N ARG A 235 -6.99 -18.66 -11.81
CA ARG A 235 -6.58 -18.66 -10.42
C ARG A 235 -6.43 -20.06 -9.84
N ILE A 236 -7.31 -20.99 -10.19
CA ILE A 236 -7.19 -22.40 -9.78
C ILE A 236 -5.92 -23.00 -10.38
N SER A 237 -5.57 -22.69 -11.63
CA SER A 237 -4.32 -23.14 -12.24
C SER A 237 -3.09 -22.46 -11.62
N PHE A 238 -3.15 -21.19 -11.20
CA PHE A 238 -2.06 -20.51 -10.51
C PHE A 238 -1.80 -21.11 -9.12
N TRP A 239 -2.84 -21.35 -8.32
CA TRP A 239 -2.72 -22.01 -7.03
C TRP A 239 -2.40 -23.51 -7.15
N GLY A 240 -2.88 -24.18 -8.17
CA GLY A 240 -2.52 -25.56 -8.47
C GLY A 240 -1.07 -25.74 -8.88
N LEU A 241 -0.46 -24.74 -9.53
CA LEU A 241 0.97 -24.71 -9.87
C LEU A 241 1.85 -24.31 -8.68
N TYR A 242 1.34 -23.47 -7.75
CA TYR A 242 2.12 -22.93 -6.62
C TYR A 242 1.86 -23.65 -5.28
N ALA A 243 0.93 -24.60 -5.20
CA ALA A 243 0.69 -25.42 -4.02
C ALA A 243 0.64 -26.92 -4.38
N PRO A 244 1.77 -27.57 -4.73
CA PRO A 244 1.79 -28.99 -5.07
C PRO A 244 1.55 -29.93 -3.87
N GLY A 245 0.97 -29.45 -2.77
CA GLY A 245 0.67 -30.21 -1.55
C GLY A 245 -0.76 -30.09 -1.01
N LEU A 246 -1.65 -29.33 -1.67
CA LEU A 246 -3.05 -29.15 -1.22
C LEU A 246 -4.07 -29.44 -2.34
N PRO A 247 -4.14 -30.69 -2.87
CA PRO A 247 -5.12 -30.99 -3.90
C PRO A 247 -6.52 -31.36 -3.38
N PHE A 248 -6.84 -31.35 -2.09
CA PHE A 248 -8.08 -31.99 -1.64
C PHE A 248 -8.79 -31.37 -0.44
N VAL A 249 -9.05 -30.05 -0.39
CA VAL A 249 -9.96 -29.52 0.65
C VAL A 249 -11.14 -28.69 0.13
N PHE A 250 -11.21 -28.30 -1.14
CA PHE A 250 -12.33 -27.53 -1.69
C PHE A 250 -13.07 -28.19 -2.87
N GLY A 251 -13.18 -29.49 -2.84
CA GLY A 251 -13.95 -30.29 -3.82
C GLY A 251 -15.27 -30.87 -3.32
N MET A 252 -15.76 -30.46 -2.16
CA MET A 252 -17.09 -30.85 -1.65
C MET A 252 -17.64 -29.74 -0.74
N ILE A 253 -18.33 -28.78 -1.28
CA ILE A 253 -19.63 -28.23 -0.82
C ILE A 253 -20.22 -27.48 -2.01
#